data_f2f41e6d664d767c7d2bbf9c00ea9935
#
_entry.id   f2f41e6d664d767c7d2bbf9c00ea9935
#
_cell.length_a   1.000
_cell.length_b   1.000
_cell.length_c   1.000
_cell.angle_alpha   90.00
_cell.angle_beta   90.00
_cell.angle_gamma   90.00
#
_symmetry.space_group_name_H-M   'P 1'
#
loop_
_entity.id
_entity.type
_entity.pdbx_description
1 polymer ?
#
loop_
_entity_poly.entity_id
_entity_poly.type
_entity_poly.pdbx_seq_one_letter_code
_entity_poly.pdbx_strand_id
1 'polypeptide(L)'
;ENADVFMRIFWQSFVDPSQNAAYLERLEEYLNEIADDGTSVTVSGLSPPDRDFGRLTELRCAVLAIDNGLDAEAQGYDAMVMGHFQDPGLYDLRASLSIPVVGAGESTLHWAAQLGRRIALVSIDPIFEVWHYEQADRYGLRDRISHVAGLGAVPEDFAAAFAGDEQAYQRMRADFLEAALPLVQDGADVIVPAGVLPGLLLTREKGMTVGGFAPVVS
;
A
#
# COMPACT_ATOMS: atom_id res chain seq x y z
N GLU A 1 6.83 37.99 -5.67
CA GLU A 1 7.31 37.01 -4.68
C GLU A 1 6.27 35.90 -4.64
N ASN A 2 6.51 34.79 -5.33
CA ASN A 2 5.71 33.59 -5.16
C ASN A 2 6.01 33.09 -3.74
N ALA A 3 5.02 33.11 -2.86
CA ALA A 3 5.10 32.36 -1.62
C ALA A 3 5.28 30.89 -2.01
N ASP A 4 6.31 30.26 -1.48
CA ASP A 4 6.52 28.81 -1.66
C ASP A 4 5.26 28.12 -1.16
N VAL A 5 4.48 27.55 -2.09
CA VAL A 5 3.30 26.78 -1.75
C VAL A 5 3.81 25.48 -1.15
N PHE A 6 3.69 25.35 0.16
CA PHE A 6 4.13 24.18 0.89
C PHE A 6 2.94 23.23 1.05
N MET A 7 2.96 22.10 0.35
CA MET A 7 1.94 21.05 0.45
C MET A 7 2.29 20.07 1.56
N ARG A 8 1.39 19.85 2.50
CA ARG A 8 1.53 18.89 3.60
C ARG A 8 0.56 17.71 3.40
N ILE A 9 1.10 16.51 3.24
CA ILE A 9 0.32 15.30 3.04
C ILE A 9 0.38 14.43 4.30
N PHE A 10 -0.77 14.00 4.79
CA PHE A 10 -0.89 13.05 5.87
C PHE A 10 -1.10 11.63 5.32
N TRP A 11 -0.18 10.70 5.64
CA TRP A 11 -0.29 9.29 5.25
C TRP A 11 -0.68 8.45 6.46
N GLN A 12 -1.83 7.81 6.42
CA GLN A 12 -2.31 6.92 7.47
C GLN A 12 -1.95 5.47 7.17
N SER A 13 -1.02 4.90 7.91
CA SER A 13 -0.71 3.46 7.91
C SER A 13 -1.48 2.74 9.03
N PHE A 14 -1.72 1.43 8.87
CA PHE A 14 -2.46 0.61 9.84
C PHE A 14 -1.58 -0.22 10.77
N VAL A 15 -0.27 -0.10 10.67
CA VAL A 15 0.67 -0.83 11.52
C VAL A 15 0.87 -0.16 12.89
N ASP A 16 1.26 -0.97 13.87
CA ASP A 16 1.61 -0.51 15.22
C ASP A 16 2.94 0.25 15.20
N PRO A 17 2.97 1.54 15.54
CA PRO A 17 4.21 2.32 15.56
C PRO A 17 5.26 1.75 16.52
N SER A 18 4.83 1.11 17.62
CA SER A 18 5.74 0.56 18.61
C SER A 18 6.51 -0.67 18.12
N GLN A 19 5.99 -1.38 17.13
CA GLN A 19 6.58 -2.61 16.60
C GLN A 19 7.14 -2.45 15.18
N ASN A 20 6.68 -1.43 14.46
CA ASN A 20 7.01 -1.21 13.06
C ASN A 20 7.68 0.15 12.80
N ALA A 21 8.42 0.68 13.77
CA ALA A 21 9.06 1.99 13.65
C ALA A 21 9.96 2.07 12.40
N ALA A 22 10.82 1.09 12.17
CA ALA A 22 11.74 1.07 11.03
C ALA A 22 10.99 1.07 9.66
N TYR A 23 9.83 0.42 9.58
CA TYR A 23 8.98 0.48 8.39
C TYR A 23 8.39 1.88 8.20
N LEU A 24 7.82 2.47 9.25
CA LEU A 24 7.20 3.80 9.17
C LEU A 24 8.22 4.88 8.82
N GLU A 25 9.40 4.83 9.45
CA GLU A 25 10.52 5.73 9.14
C GLU A 25 10.96 5.58 7.67
N ARG A 26 11.17 4.35 7.20
CA ARG A 26 11.58 4.11 5.81
C ARG A 26 10.50 4.54 4.81
N LEU A 27 9.21 4.33 5.13
CA LEU A 27 8.10 4.79 4.29
C LEU A 27 8.09 6.33 4.20
N GLU A 28 8.20 7.01 5.33
CA GLU A 28 8.22 8.48 5.36
C GLU A 28 9.42 9.04 4.60
N GLU A 29 10.62 8.49 4.82
CA GLU A 29 11.82 8.84 4.05
C GLU A 29 11.60 8.67 2.55
N TYR A 30 11.14 7.49 2.12
CA TYR A 30 10.93 7.19 0.70
C TYR A 30 9.91 8.12 0.05
N LEU A 31 8.78 8.38 0.72
CA LEU A 31 7.76 9.28 0.20
C LEU A 31 8.28 10.71 0.07
N ASN A 32 9.11 11.18 1.01
CA ASN A 32 9.73 12.49 0.93
C ASN A 32 10.92 12.55 -0.07
N GLU A 33 11.60 11.41 -0.33
CA GLU A 33 12.62 11.32 -1.39
C GLU A 33 12.04 11.50 -2.80
N ILE A 34 10.79 11.03 -3.02
CA ILE A 34 10.12 11.06 -4.33
C ILE A 34 9.14 12.22 -4.50
N ALA A 35 8.84 12.94 -3.43
CA ALA A 35 7.95 14.09 -3.47
C ALA A 35 8.58 15.26 -4.22
N ASP A 36 7.74 16.04 -4.89
CA ASP A 36 8.17 17.29 -5.53
C ASP A 36 8.61 18.32 -4.48
N ASP A 37 9.50 19.23 -4.89
CA ASP A 37 9.94 20.34 -4.06
C ASP A 37 8.75 21.14 -3.48
N GLY A 38 8.81 21.42 -2.19
CA GLY A 38 7.72 22.10 -1.47
C GLY A 38 6.61 21.17 -0.98
N THR A 39 6.71 19.85 -1.19
CA THR A 39 5.79 18.86 -0.63
C THR A 39 6.45 18.11 0.52
N SER A 40 5.69 17.90 1.60
CA SER A 40 6.13 17.04 2.71
C SER A 40 5.07 16.00 3.03
N VAL A 41 5.52 14.78 3.30
CA VAL A 41 4.66 13.67 3.72
C VAL A 41 4.99 13.30 5.16
N THR A 42 3.97 13.24 6.00
CA THR A 42 4.08 12.72 7.37
C THR A 42 3.35 11.39 7.44
N VAL A 43 4.04 10.35 7.89
CA VAL A 43 3.48 9.00 8.03
C VAL A 43 3.10 8.73 9.49
N SER A 44 1.86 8.31 9.71
CA SER A 44 1.35 7.91 11.03
C SER A 44 0.93 6.45 11.02
N GLY A 45 1.33 5.71 12.04
CA GLY A 45 0.77 4.40 12.33
C GLY A 45 -0.58 4.50 13.05
N LEU A 46 -1.10 3.38 13.53
CA LEU A 46 -2.41 3.30 14.18
C LEU A 46 -2.31 2.61 15.54
N SER A 47 -3.05 3.13 16.53
CA SER A 47 -3.12 2.54 17.87
C SER A 47 -4.58 2.55 18.37
N PRO A 48 -5.19 1.39 18.66
CA PRO A 48 -4.65 0.04 18.46
C PRO A 48 -4.48 -0.30 16.98
N PRO A 49 -3.45 -1.09 16.64
CA PRO A 49 -3.17 -1.45 15.25
C PRO A 49 -4.09 -2.57 14.77
N ASP A 50 -4.08 -2.80 13.46
CA ASP A 50 -4.59 -4.03 12.87
C ASP A 50 -3.64 -5.20 13.22
N ARG A 51 -4.08 -6.08 14.10
CA ARG A 51 -3.30 -7.25 14.56
C ARG A 51 -3.77 -8.56 13.96
N ASP A 52 -5.03 -8.59 13.54
CA ASP A 52 -5.65 -9.77 12.99
C ASP A 52 -6.17 -9.45 11.59
N PHE A 53 -5.82 -10.24 10.61
CA PHE A 53 -6.37 -10.10 9.27
C PHE A 53 -7.85 -10.47 9.25
N GLY A 54 -8.70 -9.55 9.71
CA GLY A 54 -10.13 -9.75 9.88
C GLY A 54 -10.96 -8.52 9.58
N ARG A 55 -12.12 -8.73 8.95
CA ARG A 55 -13.04 -7.65 8.55
C ARG A 55 -13.44 -6.71 9.69
N LEU A 56 -13.66 -7.28 10.89
CA LEU A 56 -14.05 -6.48 12.04
C LEU A 56 -12.90 -5.58 12.52
N THR A 57 -11.69 -6.12 12.52
CA THR A 57 -10.49 -5.38 12.91
C THR A 57 -10.21 -4.27 11.91
N GLU A 58 -10.27 -4.57 10.61
CA GLU A 58 -10.14 -3.58 9.54
C GLU A 58 -11.17 -2.45 9.67
N LEU A 59 -12.45 -2.79 9.94
CA LEU A 59 -13.50 -1.78 10.15
C LEU A 59 -13.20 -0.87 11.36
N ARG A 60 -12.73 -1.43 12.46
CA ARG A 60 -12.34 -0.65 13.66
C ARG A 60 -11.18 0.28 13.35
N CYS A 61 -10.18 -0.22 12.64
CA CYS A 61 -9.04 0.59 12.22
C CYS A 61 -9.46 1.69 11.23
N ALA A 62 -10.43 1.41 10.34
CA ALA A 62 -10.99 2.41 9.44
C ALA A 62 -11.64 3.58 10.20
N VAL A 63 -12.40 3.30 11.27
CA VAL A 63 -13.01 4.35 12.12
C VAL A 63 -11.93 5.23 12.75
N LEU A 64 -10.86 4.62 13.30
CA LEU A 64 -9.75 5.38 13.88
C LEU A 64 -9.00 6.20 12.81
N ALA A 65 -8.85 5.67 11.61
CA ALA A 65 -8.23 6.40 10.50
C ALA A 65 -9.08 7.61 10.05
N ILE A 66 -10.41 7.51 10.13
CA ILE A 66 -11.32 8.63 9.88
C ILE A 66 -11.12 9.73 10.94
N ASP A 67 -11.07 9.36 12.21
CA ASP A 67 -10.80 10.31 13.30
C ASP A 67 -9.45 11.00 13.12
N ASN A 68 -8.39 10.25 12.79
CA ASN A 68 -7.06 10.80 12.50
C ASN A 68 -7.07 11.72 11.26
N GLY A 69 -7.89 11.41 10.25
CA GLY A 69 -8.06 12.25 9.07
C GLY A 69 -8.70 13.61 9.40
N LEU A 70 -9.73 13.62 10.25
CA LEU A 70 -10.35 14.84 10.75
C LEU A 70 -9.36 15.70 11.55
N ASP A 71 -8.55 15.06 12.38
CA ASP A 71 -7.49 15.72 13.14
C ASP A 71 -6.39 16.28 12.23
N ALA A 72 -6.00 15.54 11.18
CA ALA A 72 -5.02 16.01 10.21
C ALA A 72 -5.52 17.23 9.44
N GLU A 73 -6.78 17.25 8.98
CA GLU A 73 -7.39 18.43 8.37
C GLU A 73 -7.38 19.62 9.32
N ALA A 74 -7.75 19.43 10.58
CA ALA A 74 -7.73 20.47 11.61
C ALA A 74 -6.32 21.01 11.90
N GLN A 75 -5.28 20.18 11.71
CA GLN A 75 -3.87 20.57 11.83
C GLN A 75 -3.30 21.24 10.56
N GLY A 76 -4.11 21.42 9.53
CA GLY A 76 -3.75 22.13 8.30
C GLY A 76 -2.94 21.27 7.32
N TYR A 77 -3.17 19.95 7.26
CA TYR A 77 -2.73 19.14 6.13
C TYR A 77 -3.60 19.44 4.91
N ASP A 78 -2.98 19.42 3.73
CA ASP A 78 -3.62 19.79 2.46
C ASP A 78 -4.22 18.57 1.74
N ALA A 79 -3.77 17.37 2.07
CA ALA A 79 -4.29 16.10 1.54
C ALA A 79 -4.06 14.95 2.53
N MET A 80 -4.85 13.89 2.38
CA MET A 80 -4.68 12.65 3.13
C MET A 80 -4.53 11.46 2.18
N VAL A 81 -3.67 10.51 2.55
CA VAL A 81 -3.57 9.20 1.90
C VAL A 81 -4.04 8.12 2.86
N MET A 82 -5.01 7.32 2.42
CA MET A 82 -5.35 6.06 3.05
C MET A 82 -4.26 5.04 2.68
N GLY A 83 -3.27 4.90 3.55
CA GLY A 83 -2.06 4.11 3.35
C GLY A 83 -2.21 2.63 3.71
N HIS A 84 -3.38 2.06 3.44
CA HIS A 84 -3.67 0.63 3.55
C HIS A 84 -4.24 0.15 2.23
N PHE A 85 -3.68 -0.92 1.67
CA PHE A 85 -3.95 -1.30 0.28
C PHE A 85 -5.43 -1.61 0.00
N GLN A 86 -6.19 -2.10 0.97
CA GLN A 86 -7.63 -2.37 0.83
C GLN A 86 -8.50 -1.12 0.88
N ASP A 87 -7.92 0.05 1.14
CA ASP A 87 -8.59 1.36 1.24
C ASP A 87 -9.82 1.37 2.17
N PRO A 88 -9.73 0.84 3.40
CA PRO A 88 -10.88 0.80 4.31
C PRO A 88 -11.28 2.22 4.74
N GLY A 89 -12.58 2.53 4.65
CA GLY A 89 -13.10 3.85 5.00
C GLY A 89 -12.78 4.97 4.00
N LEU A 90 -12.26 4.67 2.80
CA LEU A 90 -11.88 5.68 1.81
C LEU A 90 -13.05 6.60 1.42
N TYR A 91 -14.24 6.03 1.17
CA TYR A 91 -15.41 6.82 0.80
C TYR A 91 -15.97 7.62 1.97
N ASP A 92 -15.88 7.08 3.18
CA ASP A 92 -16.30 7.77 4.40
C ASP A 92 -15.37 8.97 4.69
N LEU A 93 -14.06 8.81 4.50
CA LEU A 93 -13.09 9.91 4.57
C LEU A 93 -13.39 10.98 3.53
N ARG A 94 -13.62 10.60 2.26
CA ARG A 94 -13.97 11.55 1.19
C ARG A 94 -15.28 12.29 1.45
N ALA A 95 -16.21 11.67 2.17
CA ALA A 95 -17.46 12.30 2.56
C ALA A 95 -17.32 13.23 3.79
N SER A 96 -16.30 13.01 4.61
CA SER A 96 -16.12 13.69 5.89
C SER A 96 -15.11 14.85 5.84
N LEU A 97 -14.11 14.76 4.95
CA LEU A 97 -13.04 15.74 4.82
C LEU A 97 -13.28 16.69 3.65
N SER A 98 -12.83 17.95 3.80
CA SER A 98 -12.82 18.95 2.72
C SER A 98 -11.53 18.90 1.88
N ILE A 99 -10.48 18.30 2.43
CA ILE A 99 -9.21 18.07 1.71
C ILE A 99 -9.28 16.79 0.84
N PRO A 100 -8.51 16.69 -0.24
CA PRO A 100 -8.45 15.48 -1.06
C PRO A 100 -8.02 14.24 -0.26
N VAL A 101 -8.68 13.11 -0.52
CA VAL A 101 -8.31 11.81 0.05
C VAL A 101 -7.99 10.82 -1.07
N VAL A 102 -6.76 10.30 -1.04
CA VAL A 102 -6.22 9.35 -2.02
C VAL A 102 -6.16 7.96 -1.39
N GLY A 103 -6.69 6.95 -2.08
CA GLY A 103 -6.54 5.54 -1.69
C GLY A 103 -5.28 4.94 -2.29
N ALA A 104 -4.45 4.29 -1.48
CA ALA A 104 -3.23 3.64 -1.97
C ALA A 104 -3.56 2.49 -2.94
N GLY A 105 -4.55 1.65 -2.61
CA GLY A 105 -4.97 0.55 -3.48
C GLY A 105 -5.68 1.02 -4.73
N GLU A 106 -6.63 1.96 -4.62
CA GLU A 106 -7.33 2.54 -5.77
C GLU A 106 -6.34 3.10 -6.79
N SER A 107 -5.40 3.92 -6.32
CA SER A 107 -4.39 4.55 -7.18
C SER A 107 -3.48 3.52 -7.84
N THR A 108 -3.00 2.53 -7.09
CA THR A 108 -2.13 1.47 -7.60
C THR A 108 -2.83 0.62 -8.65
N LEU A 109 -4.09 0.21 -8.41
CA LEU A 109 -4.84 -0.61 -9.34
C LEU A 109 -5.17 0.13 -10.65
N HIS A 110 -5.54 1.41 -10.56
CA HIS A 110 -5.77 2.23 -11.75
C HIS A 110 -4.47 2.48 -12.54
N TRP A 111 -3.35 2.66 -11.86
CA TRP A 111 -2.04 2.77 -12.50
C TRP A 111 -1.63 1.47 -13.20
N ALA A 112 -1.75 0.34 -12.50
CA ALA A 112 -1.47 -0.98 -13.08
C ALA A 112 -2.32 -1.26 -14.32
N ALA A 113 -3.59 -0.83 -14.32
CA ALA A 113 -4.49 -0.98 -15.46
C ALA A 113 -4.07 -0.18 -16.71
N GLN A 114 -3.17 0.78 -16.59
CA GLN A 114 -2.58 1.48 -17.74
C GLN A 114 -1.39 0.72 -18.33
N LEU A 115 -0.74 -0.13 -17.53
CA LEU A 115 0.47 -0.85 -17.93
C LEU A 115 0.17 -2.20 -18.58
N GLY A 116 -0.95 -2.86 -18.21
CA GLY A 116 -1.32 -4.15 -18.77
C GLY A 116 -2.81 -4.43 -18.70
N ARG A 117 -3.22 -5.58 -19.25
CA ARG A 117 -4.63 -6.00 -19.30
C ARG A 117 -4.98 -6.99 -18.22
N ARG A 118 -4.05 -7.84 -17.82
CA ARG A 118 -4.21 -8.96 -16.90
C ARG A 118 -3.33 -8.73 -15.68
N ILE A 119 -3.90 -8.08 -14.68
CA ILE A 119 -3.21 -7.71 -13.45
C ILE A 119 -3.26 -8.89 -12.49
N ALA A 120 -2.12 -9.30 -11.95
CA ALA A 120 -2.06 -10.23 -10.84
C ALA A 120 -1.62 -9.51 -9.56
N LEU A 121 -2.29 -9.82 -8.46
CA LEU A 121 -2.01 -9.28 -7.14
C LEU A 121 -1.27 -10.33 -6.32
N VAL A 122 -0.16 -9.94 -5.70
CA VAL A 122 0.56 -10.76 -4.72
C VAL A 122 0.42 -10.11 -3.36
N SER A 123 -0.48 -10.63 -2.56
CA SER A 123 -0.86 -10.10 -1.25
C SER A 123 -0.02 -10.69 -0.12
N ILE A 124 -0.07 -10.09 1.06
CA ILE A 124 0.62 -10.58 2.26
C ILE A 124 0.07 -11.94 2.66
N ASP A 125 -1.26 -12.10 2.70
CA ASP A 125 -1.93 -13.31 3.13
C ASP A 125 -3.04 -13.73 2.15
N PRO A 126 -3.28 -15.05 1.93
CA PRO A 126 -4.35 -15.55 1.08
C PRO A 126 -5.76 -15.11 1.49
N ILE A 127 -5.98 -14.77 2.77
CA ILE A 127 -7.29 -14.30 3.26
C ILE A 127 -7.79 -13.05 2.52
N PHE A 128 -6.86 -12.25 2.00
CA PHE A 128 -7.19 -11.03 1.26
C PHE A 128 -7.68 -11.27 -0.17
N GLU A 129 -7.66 -12.50 -0.69
CA GLU A 129 -8.09 -12.79 -2.07
C GLU A 129 -9.51 -12.25 -2.35
N VAL A 130 -10.47 -12.62 -1.52
CA VAL A 130 -11.86 -12.16 -1.67
C VAL A 130 -11.96 -10.64 -1.55
N TRP A 131 -11.20 -10.04 -0.62
CA TRP A 131 -11.23 -8.60 -0.39
C TRP A 131 -10.66 -7.81 -1.58
N HIS A 132 -9.62 -8.32 -2.24
CA HIS A 132 -9.07 -7.70 -3.45
C HIS A 132 -10.04 -7.78 -4.62
N TYR A 133 -10.80 -8.87 -4.78
CA TYR A 133 -11.84 -8.93 -5.80
C TYR A 133 -12.97 -7.95 -5.51
N GLU A 134 -13.44 -7.84 -4.28
CA GLU A 134 -14.45 -6.84 -3.88
C GLU A 134 -13.94 -5.40 -4.06
N GLN A 135 -12.67 -5.16 -3.78
CA GLN A 135 -12.02 -3.88 -4.02
C GLN A 135 -11.98 -3.55 -5.52
N ALA A 136 -11.60 -4.50 -6.35
CA ALA A 136 -11.60 -4.34 -7.80
C ALA A 136 -13.00 -4.10 -8.38
N ASP A 137 -14.04 -4.75 -7.82
CA ASP A 137 -15.43 -4.49 -8.17
C ASP A 137 -15.81 -3.03 -7.88
N ARG A 138 -15.45 -2.50 -6.69
CA ARG A 138 -15.71 -1.11 -6.32
C ARG A 138 -15.08 -0.10 -7.29
N TYR A 139 -13.92 -0.43 -7.85
CA TYR A 139 -13.17 0.46 -8.73
C TYR A 139 -13.44 0.21 -10.23
N GLY A 140 -14.35 -0.72 -10.57
CA GLY A 140 -14.66 -1.06 -11.96
C GLY A 140 -13.51 -1.78 -12.68
N LEU A 141 -12.63 -2.45 -11.93
CA LEU A 141 -11.44 -3.14 -12.43
C LEU A 141 -11.51 -4.66 -12.31
N ARG A 142 -12.67 -5.22 -11.93
CA ARG A 142 -12.83 -6.66 -11.68
C ARG A 142 -12.34 -7.54 -12.82
N ASP A 143 -12.68 -7.18 -14.06
CA ASP A 143 -12.32 -7.92 -15.25
C ASP A 143 -10.81 -7.79 -15.63
N ARG A 144 -10.12 -6.89 -14.94
CA ARG A 144 -8.67 -6.68 -15.12
C ARG A 144 -7.84 -7.50 -14.14
N ILE A 145 -8.40 -7.89 -13.01
CA ILE A 145 -7.72 -8.75 -12.02
C ILE A 145 -7.83 -10.19 -12.47
N SER A 146 -6.74 -10.73 -12.98
CA SER A 146 -6.66 -12.10 -13.46
C SER A 146 -6.40 -13.12 -12.33
N HIS A 147 -5.58 -12.75 -11.35
CA HIS A 147 -5.14 -13.61 -10.26
C HIS A 147 -4.93 -12.83 -8.98
N VAL A 148 -5.10 -13.53 -7.86
CA VAL A 148 -4.65 -13.07 -6.55
C VAL A 148 -3.91 -14.24 -5.89
N ALA A 149 -2.69 -14.00 -5.41
CA ALA A 149 -1.93 -14.95 -4.61
C ALA A 149 -1.55 -14.33 -3.27
N GLY A 150 -1.35 -15.15 -2.25
CA GLY A 150 -0.87 -14.71 -0.94
C GLY A 150 0.51 -15.28 -0.64
N LEU A 151 1.36 -14.50 0.01
CA LEU A 151 2.68 -14.91 0.47
C LEU A 151 2.63 -15.80 1.71
N GLY A 152 1.52 -15.75 2.48
CA GLY A 152 1.46 -16.36 3.82
C GLY A 152 2.38 -15.66 4.83
N ALA A 153 2.72 -14.40 4.57
CA ALA A 153 3.58 -13.58 5.41
C ALA A 153 2.75 -12.78 6.43
N VAL A 154 3.36 -12.46 7.56
CA VAL A 154 2.79 -11.55 8.56
C VAL A 154 3.63 -10.27 8.61
N PRO A 155 3.11 -9.15 9.15
CA PRO A 155 3.86 -7.89 9.21
C PRO A 155 5.25 -8.02 9.84
N GLU A 156 5.42 -8.92 10.81
CA GLU A 156 6.67 -9.19 11.49
C GLU A 156 7.76 -9.77 10.58
N ASP A 157 7.39 -10.48 9.50
CA ASP A 157 8.34 -11.04 8.54
C ASP A 157 9.07 -9.92 7.78
N PHE A 158 8.41 -8.77 7.61
CA PHE A 158 9.00 -7.61 6.98
C PHE A 158 9.88 -6.78 7.93
N ALA A 159 9.63 -6.84 9.24
CA ALA A 159 10.29 -5.98 10.22
C ALA A 159 11.82 -6.10 10.19
N ALA A 160 12.35 -7.34 10.08
CA ALA A 160 13.78 -7.58 9.99
C ALA A 160 14.40 -6.95 8.71
N ALA A 161 13.71 -7.09 7.58
CA ALA A 161 14.18 -6.54 6.30
C ALA A 161 14.23 -5.01 6.33
N PHE A 162 13.24 -4.34 6.94
CA PHE A 162 13.24 -2.89 7.13
C PHE A 162 14.27 -2.42 8.16
N ALA A 163 14.60 -3.26 9.14
CA ALA A 163 15.68 -3.01 10.09
C ALA A 163 17.10 -3.24 9.49
N GLY A 164 17.19 -3.56 8.20
CA GLY A 164 18.46 -3.69 7.48
C GLY A 164 19.01 -5.12 7.40
N ASP A 165 18.26 -6.14 7.79
CA ASP A 165 18.65 -7.54 7.57
C ASP A 165 18.53 -7.91 6.08
N GLU A 166 19.67 -7.94 5.42
CA GLU A 166 19.74 -8.28 3.98
C GLU A 166 19.29 -9.72 3.69
N GLN A 167 19.49 -10.66 4.60
CA GLN A 167 19.03 -12.03 4.40
C GLN A 167 17.49 -12.12 4.48
N ALA A 168 16.88 -11.39 5.40
CA ALA A 168 15.42 -11.27 5.46
C ALA A 168 14.87 -10.63 4.18
N TYR A 169 15.47 -9.54 3.71
CA TYR A 169 15.10 -8.93 2.43
C TYR A 169 15.16 -9.93 1.27
N GLN A 170 16.26 -10.67 1.11
CA GLN A 170 16.42 -11.61 0.02
C GLN A 170 15.41 -12.78 0.10
N ARG A 171 15.07 -13.25 1.31
CA ARG A 171 13.99 -14.25 1.48
C ARG A 171 12.65 -13.70 1.00
N MET A 172 12.23 -12.53 1.50
CA MET A 172 10.95 -11.92 1.12
C MET A 172 10.85 -11.66 -0.39
N ARG A 173 11.96 -11.22 -0.99
CA ARG A 173 12.05 -11.04 -2.44
C ARG A 173 11.91 -12.34 -3.20
N ALA A 174 12.55 -13.41 -2.73
CA ALA A 174 12.45 -14.75 -3.34
C ALA A 174 11.03 -15.31 -3.24
N ASP A 175 10.40 -15.20 -2.06
CA ASP A 175 9.02 -15.64 -1.82
C ASP A 175 8.03 -14.89 -2.74
N PHE A 176 8.24 -13.59 -2.91
CA PHE A 176 7.43 -12.80 -3.84
C PHE A 176 7.58 -13.29 -5.29
N LEU A 177 8.81 -13.53 -5.75
CA LEU A 177 9.06 -14.05 -7.11
C LEU A 177 8.48 -15.44 -7.31
N GLU A 178 8.60 -16.32 -6.31
CA GLU A 178 8.03 -17.66 -6.33
C GLU A 178 6.50 -17.63 -6.45
N ALA A 179 5.84 -16.74 -5.71
CA ALA A 179 4.39 -16.53 -5.80
C ALA A 179 3.97 -15.91 -7.14
N ALA A 180 4.73 -14.95 -7.68
CA ALA A 180 4.37 -14.20 -8.86
C ALA A 180 4.61 -14.96 -10.18
N LEU A 181 5.65 -15.79 -10.27
CA LEU A 181 6.04 -16.46 -11.52
C LEU A 181 4.94 -17.35 -12.12
N PRO A 182 4.22 -18.19 -11.36
CA PRO A 182 3.11 -18.97 -11.91
C PRO A 182 1.99 -18.11 -12.49
N LEU A 183 1.72 -16.94 -11.89
CA LEU A 183 0.67 -16.02 -12.34
C LEU A 183 1.01 -15.43 -13.73
N VAL A 184 2.28 -15.10 -13.93
CA VAL A 184 2.79 -14.64 -15.24
C VAL A 184 2.75 -15.76 -16.27
N GLN A 185 3.09 -16.99 -15.89
CA GLN A 185 3.00 -18.15 -16.77
C GLN A 185 1.55 -18.45 -17.21
N ASP A 186 0.57 -18.14 -16.36
CA ASP A 186 -0.87 -18.22 -16.68
C ASP A 186 -1.43 -16.93 -17.34
N GLY A 187 -0.54 -16.03 -17.75
CA GLY A 187 -0.86 -14.91 -18.64
C GLY A 187 -1.11 -13.57 -17.96
N ALA A 188 -0.72 -13.39 -16.70
CA ALA A 188 -0.65 -12.05 -16.12
C ALA A 188 0.46 -11.24 -16.81
N ASP A 189 0.17 -10.00 -17.15
CA ASP A 189 1.10 -9.10 -17.84
C ASP A 189 1.55 -7.90 -16.99
N VAL A 190 0.96 -7.74 -15.78
CA VAL A 190 1.38 -6.79 -14.75
C VAL A 190 1.26 -7.45 -13.38
N ILE A 191 2.25 -7.26 -12.53
CA ILE A 191 2.26 -7.76 -11.14
C ILE A 191 2.20 -6.58 -10.16
N VAL A 192 1.31 -6.67 -9.19
CA VAL A 192 1.18 -5.70 -8.11
C VAL A 192 1.46 -6.38 -6.77
N PRO A 193 2.46 -5.94 -6.00
CA PRO A 193 2.60 -6.30 -4.60
C PRO A 193 1.46 -5.62 -3.83
N ALA A 194 0.39 -6.39 -3.55
CA ALA A 194 -0.87 -5.89 -3.02
C ALA A 194 -0.81 -5.67 -1.50
N GLY A 195 -0.04 -4.68 -1.10
CA GLY A 195 0.19 -4.23 0.26
C GLY A 195 1.28 -3.17 0.28
N VAL A 196 1.19 -2.18 1.17
CA VAL A 196 2.21 -1.13 1.28
C VAL A 196 3.54 -1.69 1.77
N LEU A 197 3.50 -2.67 2.69
CA LEU A 197 4.72 -3.36 3.16
C LEU A 197 5.51 -4.02 2.01
N PRO A 198 4.94 -4.96 1.22
CA PRO A 198 5.66 -5.56 0.11
C PRO A 198 5.97 -4.54 -1.01
N GLY A 199 5.09 -3.57 -1.25
CA GLY A 199 5.33 -2.50 -2.21
C GLY A 199 6.60 -1.72 -1.87
N LEU A 200 6.69 -1.17 -0.65
CA LEU A 200 7.85 -0.43 -0.19
C LEU A 200 9.14 -1.28 -0.20
N LEU A 201 9.04 -2.56 0.22
CA LEU A 201 10.19 -3.45 0.22
C LEU A 201 10.79 -3.59 -1.17
N LEU A 202 9.94 -3.73 -2.20
CA LEU A 202 10.34 -3.94 -3.58
C LEU A 202 10.74 -2.66 -4.33
N THR A 203 10.57 -1.47 -3.74
CA THR A 203 11.10 -0.21 -4.33
C THR A 203 12.62 -0.22 -4.49
N ARG A 204 13.32 -1.12 -3.76
CA ARG A 204 14.77 -1.36 -3.93
C ARG A 204 15.11 -1.96 -5.30
N GLU A 205 14.16 -2.61 -5.97
CA GLU A 205 14.32 -3.32 -7.25
C GLU A 205 13.82 -2.45 -8.41
N LYS A 206 14.61 -1.45 -8.80
CA LYS A 206 14.22 -0.55 -9.91
C LYS A 206 14.03 -1.32 -11.21
N GLY A 207 12.83 -1.18 -11.81
CA GLY A 207 12.49 -1.82 -13.09
C GLY A 207 12.34 -3.34 -12.99
N MET A 208 11.95 -3.87 -11.84
CA MET A 208 11.73 -5.31 -11.64
C MET A 208 10.70 -5.85 -12.62
N THR A 209 10.99 -7.00 -13.19
CA THR A 209 10.05 -7.78 -14.02
C THR A 209 10.00 -9.23 -13.56
N VAL A 210 8.83 -9.86 -13.75
CA VAL A 210 8.64 -11.30 -13.52
C VAL A 210 8.53 -12.01 -14.87
N GLY A 211 9.17 -13.17 -15.01
CA GLY A 211 9.20 -13.91 -16.27
C GLY A 211 9.91 -13.19 -17.42
N GLY A 212 10.65 -12.13 -17.14
CA GLY A 212 11.39 -11.33 -18.11
C GLY A 212 10.56 -10.30 -18.88
N PHE A 213 9.25 -10.14 -18.59
CA PHE A 213 8.41 -9.17 -19.31
C PHE A 213 7.34 -8.48 -18.45
N ALA A 214 6.72 -9.16 -17.48
CA ALA A 214 5.65 -8.55 -16.67
C ALA A 214 6.24 -7.58 -15.64
N PRO A 215 5.99 -6.25 -15.74
CA PRO A 215 6.50 -5.26 -14.79
C PRO A 215 5.87 -5.44 -13.41
N VAL A 216 6.66 -5.17 -12.38
CA VAL A 216 6.19 -5.06 -10.99
C VAL A 216 5.93 -3.59 -10.67
N VAL A 217 4.70 -3.30 -10.21
CA VAL A 217 4.25 -1.95 -9.83
C VAL A 217 4.42 -1.79 -8.31
N SER A 218 5.57 -1.33 -7.88
CA SER A 218 5.90 -1.09 -6.47
C SER A 218 6.08 0.39 -6.17
#